data_959b6fc2a3c8c1326611dbf009256c1c
#
_entry.id   959b6fc2a3c8c1326611dbf009256c1c
#
_cell.length_a   1.000
_cell.length_b   1.000
_cell.length_c   1.000
_cell.angle_alpha   90.00
_cell.angle_beta   90.00
_cell.angle_gamma   90.00
#
_symmetry.space_group_name_H-M   'P 1'
#
loop_
_entity.id
_entity.type
_entity.pdbx_description
1 polymer ?
#
loop_
_entity_poly.entity_id
_entity_poly.type
_entity_poly.pdbx_seq_one_letter_code
_entity_poly.pdbx_strand_id
1 'polypeptide(L)'
;AGMLLGSFLLRSGADRPARRAALSVAGTDKLNMLLRLIDAQYVDTVRMDSLTEEIIPLILENLDPHSMYFSAKDLAQANETIEGEFDGIGVVFNMATDTVIVLNVIAGGPSAKAGIQGGDRIVTVEDSTIAGVEMDQNEVVKRLRGPRGSEVRLGIQRSGIDGLIPVTVRRDAIPIKSITASYLIRPDIGYIKFDQFSVNAYKELSEAIGQLKGQGMQKLILDIRGNSGGLLEQAIAISNEFLPADKMIVYTQDRAGNRETQYSDGQGEFTDEQLVVLIDEYSASSSEILAGA
;
A
#
# COMPACT_ATOMS: atom_id res chain seq x y z
N ALA A 1 10.69 -3.70 10.86
CA ALA A 1 10.86 -2.91 12.09
C ALA A 1 11.01 -1.41 11.82
N GLY A 2 11.66 -1.00 10.73
CA GLY A 2 11.89 0.42 10.40
C GLY A 2 10.61 1.21 10.06
N MET A 3 9.63 0.60 9.45
CA MET A 3 8.35 1.23 9.08
C MET A 3 7.48 1.60 10.29
N LEU A 4 7.66 0.91 11.43
CA LEU A 4 6.92 1.14 12.68
C LEU A 4 7.40 2.37 13.47
N LEU A 5 8.66 2.80 13.31
CA LEU A 5 9.19 3.95 14.04
C LEU A 5 8.57 5.30 13.59
N GLY A 6 8.15 5.43 12.34
CA GLY A 6 7.55 6.65 11.81
C GLY A 6 6.15 6.94 12.35
N SER A 7 5.30 5.93 12.55
CA SER A 7 3.92 6.11 13.01
C SER A 7 3.81 6.34 14.53
N PHE A 8 4.77 5.84 15.29
CA PHE A 8 4.78 5.98 16.77
C PHE A 8 5.17 7.40 17.25
N LEU A 9 5.95 8.13 16.44
CA LEU A 9 6.38 9.49 16.79
C LEU A 9 5.30 10.57 16.60
N LEU A 10 4.22 10.27 15.88
CA LEU A 10 3.14 11.24 15.60
C LEU A 10 1.95 11.18 16.58
N ARG A 11 1.87 10.20 17.47
CA ARG A 11 0.72 10.03 18.40
C ARG A 11 0.98 10.32 19.88
N SER A 12 2.18 10.62 20.32
CA SER A 12 2.45 10.97 21.74
C SER A 12 2.54 12.47 21.95
N GLY A 13 1.41 13.15 21.81
CA GLY A 13 1.19 14.47 22.39
C GLY A 13 0.78 14.36 23.84
N ALA A 14 1.73 14.22 24.78
CA ALA A 14 1.53 14.53 26.19
C ALA A 14 2.88 14.90 26.81
N ASP A 15 2.92 16.11 27.38
CA ASP A 15 4.02 16.77 28.02
C ASP A 15 4.93 15.87 28.88
N ARG A 16 6.14 15.62 28.40
CA ARG A 16 7.30 15.32 29.22
C ARG A 16 8.43 16.23 28.79
N PRO A 17 9.14 16.90 29.73
CA PRO A 17 10.26 17.75 29.37
C PRO A 17 11.32 16.88 28.71
N ALA A 18 11.49 17.05 27.38
CA ALA A 18 12.53 16.41 26.61
C ALA A 18 13.88 16.84 27.18
N ARG A 19 14.54 15.97 27.95
CA ARG A 19 16.00 16.00 28.04
C ARG A 19 16.52 15.83 26.61
N ARG A 20 16.87 16.93 25.98
CA ARG A 20 17.72 16.96 24.80
C ARG A 20 19.00 16.22 25.18
N ALA A 21 19.07 14.93 24.93
CA ALA A 21 20.34 14.24 24.80
C ALA A 21 21.04 14.93 23.64
N ALA A 22 22.02 15.76 23.95
CA ALA A 22 22.95 16.27 22.98
C ALA A 22 23.66 15.05 22.40
N LEU A 23 23.19 14.59 21.25
CA LEU A 23 23.92 13.61 20.43
C LEU A 23 25.17 14.32 19.92
N SER A 24 26.22 14.30 20.74
CA SER A 24 27.57 14.63 20.27
C SER A 24 28.06 13.47 19.42
N VAL A 25 27.69 13.46 18.16
CA VAL A 25 28.13 12.45 17.20
C VAL A 25 29.29 13.06 16.42
N ALA A 26 30.52 12.75 16.85
CA ALA A 26 31.75 13.15 16.15
C ALA A 26 31.81 12.72 14.66
N GLY A 27 30.92 11.81 14.24
CA GLY A 27 30.76 11.34 12.86
C GLY A 27 29.84 12.23 12.01
N THR A 28 28.79 12.81 12.58
CA THR A 28 27.83 13.70 11.86
C THR A 28 28.46 15.01 11.45
N ASP A 29 29.48 15.48 12.17
CA ASP A 29 30.20 16.72 11.83
C ASP A 29 30.90 16.59 10.47
N LYS A 30 31.45 15.43 10.11
CA LYS A 30 32.12 15.23 8.81
C LYS A 30 31.18 15.30 7.63
N LEU A 31 29.98 14.68 7.71
CA LEU A 31 28.99 14.71 6.65
C LEU A 31 28.44 16.13 6.47
N ASN A 32 28.09 16.78 7.57
CA ASN A 32 27.63 18.17 7.54
C ASN A 32 28.70 19.12 6.99
N MET A 33 29.98 18.93 7.37
CA MET A 33 31.09 19.72 6.87
C MET A 33 31.32 19.50 5.38
N LEU A 34 31.22 18.25 4.89
CA LEU A 34 31.31 17.93 3.46
C LEU A 34 30.19 18.61 2.66
N LEU A 35 28.95 18.50 3.12
CA LEU A 35 27.79 19.15 2.47
C LEU A 35 27.95 20.68 2.40
N ARG A 36 28.39 21.30 3.49
CA ARG A 36 28.68 22.75 3.52
C ARG A 36 29.83 23.13 2.59
N LEU A 37 30.86 22.28 2.47
CA LEU A 37 32.00 22.52 1.58
C LEU A 37 31.55 22.45 0.10
N ILE A 38 30.73 21.48 -0.24
CA ILE A 38 30.15 21.37 -1.58
C ILE A 38 29.29 22.60 -1.90
N ASP A 39 28.38 22.98 -1.01
CA ASP A 39 27.52 24.15 -1.19
C ASP A 39 28.31 25.46 -1.37
N ALA A 40 29.41 25.60 -0.63
CA ALA A 40 30.20 26.85 -0.61
C ALA A 40 31.26 26.92 -1.71
N GLN A 41 31.82 25.82 -2.18
CA GLN A 41 33.06 25.83 -2.99
C GLN A 41 33.02 24.95 -4.25
N TYR A 42 31.95 24.19 -4.50
CA TYR A 42 31.89 23.41 -5.72
C TYR A 42 31.74 24.34 -6.95
N VAL A 43 32.35 23.95 -8.07
CA VAL A 43 32.44 24.82 -9.27
C VAL A 43 31.06 25.08 -9.89
N ASP A 44 30.16 24.09 -9.85
CA ASP A 44 28.80 24.21 -10.37
C ASP A 44 27.80 24.36 -9.22
N THR A 45 26.65 24.99 -9.50
CA THR A 45 25.56 25.09 -8.52
C THR A 45 24.96 23.71 -8.25
N VAL A 46 25.09 23.23 -7.01
CA VAL A 46 24.50 21.96 -6.56
C VAL A 46 23.19 22.22 -5.82
N ARG A 47 22.15 21.52 -6.20
CA ARG A 47 20.90 21.54 -5.43
C ARG A 47 21.02 20.63 -4.22
N MET A 48 21.32 21.24 -3.07
CA MET A 48 21.59 20.51 -1.82
C MET A 48 20.42 19.62 -1.38
N ASP A 49 19.17 20.04 -1.61
CA ASP A 49 17.98 19.24 -1.32
C ASP A 49 17.99 17.93 -2.13
N SER A 50 18.25 18.03 -3.46
CA SER A 50 18.31 16.85 -4.32
C SER A 50 19.45 15.90 -3.93
N LEU A 51 20.63 16.45 -3.62
CA LEU A 51 21.77 15.67 -3.16
C LEU A 51 21.46 14.95 -1.83
N THR A 52 20.78 15.63 -0.92
CA THR A 52 20.39 15.02 0.38
C THR A 52 19.38 13.89 0.19
N GLU A 53 18.38 14.08 -0.68
CA GLU A 53 17.40 13.02 -1.03
C GLU A 53 18.08 11.77 -1.60
N GLU A 54 19.15 11.94 -2.40
CA GLU A 54 19.91 10.83 -2.99
C GLU A 54 20.82 10.11 -1.97
N ILE A 55 21.36 10.83 -0.97
CA ILE A 55 22.30 10.27 0.00
C ILE A 55 21.59 9.51 1.13
N ILE A 56 20.40 9.95 1.56
CA ILE A 56 19.69 9.33 2.68
C ILE A 56 19.46 7.83 2.47
N PRO A 57 18.95 7.36 1.31
CA PRO A 57 18.81 5.92 1.04
C PRO A 57 20.14 5.16 1.20
N LEU A 58 21.24 5.67 0.65
CA LEU A 58 22.55 5.03 0.71
C LEU A 58 23.09 4.89 2.15
N ILE A 59 22.71 5.82 3.04
CA ILE A 59 23.05 5.70 4.46
C ILE A 59 22.24 4.57 5.10
N LEU A 60 20.94 4.48 4.81
CA LEU A 60 20.02 3.50 5.40
C LEU A 60 20.30 2.08 4.92
N GLU A 61 20.73 1.88 3.67
CA GLU A 61 21.16 0.59 3.12
C GLU A 61 22.24 -0.12 3.95
N ASN A 62 23.01 0.65 4.76
CA ASN A 62 24.02 0.10 5.65
C ASN A 62 23.48 -0.38 7.01
N LEU A 63 22.18 -0.27 7.26
CA LEU A 63 21.56 -0.70 8.52
C LEU A 63 20.95 -2.09 8.38
N ASP A 64 19.76 -2.20 7.86
CA ASP A 64 19.01 -3.45 7.67
C ASP A 64 18.06 -3.34 6.46
N PRO A 65 17.58 -4.47 5.91
CA PRO A 65 16.70 -4.45 4.73
C PRO A 65 15.34 -3.75 4.94
N HIS A 66 14.93 -3.51 6.19
CA HIS A 66 13.66 -2.87 6.52
C HIS A 66 13.80 -1.37 6.78
N SER A 67 15.02 -0.85 6.84
CA SER A 67 15.30 0.58 7.00
C SER A 67 15.27 1.27 5.63
N MET A 68 14.14 1.89 5.30
CA MET A 68 13.92 2.57 4.02
C MET A 68 13.56 4.05 4.22
N TYR A 69 13.96 4.87 3.26
CA TYR A 69 13.57 6.27 3.17
C TYR A 69 12.50 6.44 2.09
N PHE A 70 11.44 7.13 2.44
CA PHE A 70 10.44 7.59 1.47
C PHE A 70 10.53 9.11 1.35
N SER A 71 10.73 9.62 0.15
CA SER A 71 10.57 11.05 -0.12
C SER A 71 9.12 11.48 0.19
N ALA A 72 8.87 12.77 0.40
CA ALA A 72 7.51 13.26 0.64
C ALA A 72 6.52 12.87 -0.47
N LYS A 73 7.01 12.73 -1.71
CA LYS A 73 6.23 12.28 -2.86
C LYS A 73 5.93 10.79 -2.81
N ASP A 74 6.93 9.98 -2.49
CA ASP A 74 6.78 8.51 -2.45
C ASP A 74 5.99 8.08 -1.22
N LEU A 75 6.08 8.84 -0.12
CA LEU A 75 5.27 8.63 1.08
C LEU A 75 3.77 8.75 0.79
N ALA A 76 3.36 9.70 -0.05
CA ALA A 76 1.95 9.82 -0.44
C ALA A 76 1.47 8.55 -1.16
N GLN A 77 2.28 7.99 -2.06
CA GLN A 77 1.95 6.74 -2.77
C GLN A 77 2.00 5.51 -1.85
N ALA A 78 2.96 5.45 -0.93
CA ALA A 78 3.03 4.37 0.07
C ALA A 78 1.82 4.42 1.02
N ASN A 79 1.37 5.62 1.41
CA ASN A 79 0.20 5.80 2.25
C ASN A 79 -1.10 5.34 1.56
N GLU A 80 -1.25 5.52 0.24
CA GLU A 80 -2.42 5.00 -0.50
C GLU A 80 -2.58 3.49 -0.28
N THR A 81 -1.49 2.75 -0.35
CA THR A 81 -1.50 1.29 -0.12
C THR A 81 -1.88 0.93 1.32
N ILE A 82 -1.38 1.70 2.29
CA ILE A 82 -1.66 1.52 3.72
C ILE A 82 -3.11 1.91 4.04
N GLU A 83 -3.58 3.03 3.51
CA GLU A 83 -4.95 3.51 3.67
C GLU A 83 -5.96 2.60 2.96
N GLY A 84 -5.50 1.80 1.98
CA GLY A 84 -6.33 0.89 1.21
C GLY A 84 -7.22 1.61 0.19
N GLU A 85 -6.83 2.82 -0.22
CA GLU A 85 -7.52 3.60 -1.26
C GLU A 85 -6.56 4.58 -1.95
N PHE A 86 -6.87 4.94 -3.19
CA PHE A 86 -6.20 6.01 -3.92
C PHE A 86 -7.19 6.90 -4.63
N ASP A 87 -6.82 8.13 -4.92
CA ASP A 87 -7.69 9.06 -5.62
C ASP A 87 -7.54 8.94 -7.15
N GLY A 88 -8.66 8.74 -7.85
CA GLY A 88 -8.63 8.54 -9.29
C GLY A 88 -10.01 8.37 -9.93
N ILE A 89 -10.02 7.83 -11.14
CA ILE A 89 -11.25 7.62 -11.92
C ILE A 89 -11.88 6.24 -11.75
N GLY A 90 -11.16 5.25 -11.18
CA GLY A 90 -11.69 3.91 -10.91
C GLY A 90 -11.89 3.04 -12.14
N VAL A 91 -10.86 2.90 -12.96
CA VAL A 91 -10.81 1.97 -14.10
C VAL A 91 -9.65 0.99 -13.96
N VAL A 92 -9.88 -0.24 -14.39
CA VAL A 92 -8.83 -1.21 -14.68
C VAL A 92 -8.60 -1.18 -16.17
N PHE A 93 -7.37 -0.95 -16.62
CA PHE A 93 -7.04 -0.82 -18.02
C PHE A 93 -5.73 -1.53 -18.37
N ASN A 94 -5.52 -1.75 -19.65
CA ASN A 94 -4.21 -2.04 -20.21
C ASN A 94 -3.87 -1.09 -21.37
N MET A 95 -2.63 -1.08 -21.79
CA MET A 95 -2.15 -0.29 -22.92
C MET A 95 -1.73 -1.22 -24.07
N ALA A 96 -2.70 -1.96 -24.62
CA ALA A 96 -2.44 -2.71 -25.84
C ALA A 96 -2.48 -1.77 -27.05
N THR A 97 -1.49 -1.92 -27.96
CA THR A 97 -1.41 -1.13 -29.20
C THR A 97 -1.44 0.39 -28.98
N ASP A 98 -0.64 0.88 -28.03
CA ASP A 98 -0.50 2.31 -27.72
C ASP A 98 -1.85 3.03 -27.47
N THR A 99 -2.79 2.34 -26.81
CA THR A 99 -4.11 2.88 -26.48
C THR A 99 -4.57 2.34 -25.14
N VAL A 100 -5.13 3.21 -24.31
CA VAL A 100 -5.73 2.85 -23.02
C VAL A 100 -7.07 2.15 -23.26
N ILE A 101 -7.11 0.84 -23.05
CA ILE A 101 -8.34 0.04 -23.18
C ILE A 101 -8.86 -0.25 -21.77
N VAL A 102 -10.06 0.20 -21.47
CA VAL A 102 -10.75 -0.09 -20.22
C VAL A 102 -11.16 -1.57 -20.22
N LEU A 103 -10.57 -2.34 -19.31
CA LEU A 103 -10.93 -3.75 -19.10
C LEU A 103 -12.16 -3.85 -18.20
N ASN A 104 -12.19 -3.05 -17.14
CA ASN A 104 -13.29 -3.02 -16.18
C ASN A 104 -13.40 -1.65 -15.51
N VAL A 105 -14.55 -1.33 -14.96
CA VAL A 105 -14.79 -0.16 -14.10
C VAL A 105 -15.14 -0.62 -12.70
N ILE A 106 -14.61 0.08 -11.70
CA ILE A 106 -14.93 -0.20 -10.31
C ILE A 106 -16.42 0.08 -10.07
N ALA A 107 -17.14 -0.94 -9.61
CA ALA A 107 -18.59 -0.83 -9.37
C ALA A 107 -18.90 0.29 -8.36
N GLY A 108 -19.82 1.18 -8.73
CA GLY A 108 -20.17 2.37 -7.94
C GLY A 108 -19.08 3.46 -7.89
N GLY A 109 -17.95 3.26 -8.56
CA GLY A 109 -16.86 4.24 -8.65
C GLY A 109 -17.16 5.39 -9.63
N PRO A 110 -16.23 6.36 -9.72
CA PRO A 110 -16.38 7.56 -10.54
C PRO A 110 -16.67 7.27 -12.01
N SER A 111 -15.89 6.40 -12.65
CA SER A 111 -16.06 6.04 -14.06
C SER A 111 -17.35 5.30 -14.33
N ALA A 112 -17.81 4.43 -13.43
CA ALA A 112 -19.11 3.76 -13.55
C ALA A 112 -20.26 4.78 -13.50
N LYS A 113 -20.20 5.75 -12.56
CA LYS A 113 -21.18 6.84 -12.46
C LYS A 113 -21.19 7.75 -13.69
N ALA A 114 -20.03 7.94 -14.33
CA ALA A 114 -19.88 8.73 -15.55
C ALA A 114 -20.27 7.95 -16.82
N GLY A 115 -20.60 6.65 -16.73
CA GLY A 115 -21.07 5.83 -17.85
C GLY A 115 -19.95 5.24 -18.71
N ILE A 116 -18.71 5.20 -18.21
CA ILE A 116 -17.59 4.47 -18.84
C ILE A 116 -17.83 2.97 -18.66
N GLN A 117 -17.48 2.17 -19.66
CA GLN A 117 -17.73 0.73 -19.72
C GLN A 117 -16.47 -0.05 -20.09
N GLY A 118 -16.45 -1.34 -19.77
CA GLY A 118 -15.45 -2.26 -20.30
C GLY A 118 -15.48 -2.29 -21.83
N GLY A 119 -14.30 -2.25 -22.45
CA GLY A 119 -14.13 -2.13 -23.91
C GLY A 119 -14.00 -0.69 -24.44
N ASP A 120 -14.31 0.32 -23.65
CA ASP A 120 -14.05 1.71 -24.02
C ASP A 120 -12.55 1.96 -24.18
N ARG A 121 -12.19 2.87 -25.07
CA ARG A 121 -10.81 3.35 -25.26
C ARG A 121 -10.74 4.81 -24.84
N ILE A 122 -9.82 5.14 -23.94
CA ILE A 122 -9.55 6.52 -23.57
C ILE A 122 -8.54 7.07 -24.58
N VAL A 123 -8.98 8.00 -25.41
CA VAL A 123 -8.19 8.57 -26.50
C VAL A 123 -7.60 9.91 -26.10
N THR A 124 -8.34 10.73 -25.36
CA THR A 124 -7.86 12.04 -24.88
C THR A 124 -8.08 12.21 -23.38
N VAL A 125 -7.19 12.96 -22.74
CA VAL A 125 -7.31 13.43 -21.35
C VAL A 125 -7.04 14.93 -21.38
N GLU A 126 -7.96 15.75 -20.85
CA GLU A 126 -7.90 17.22 -20.85
C GLU A 126 -7.59 17.77 -22.26
N ASP A 127 -8.29 17.27 -23.28
CA ASP A 127 -8.10 17.61 -24.70
C ASP A 127 -6.73 17.23 -25.30
N SER A 128 -5.84 16.60 -24.53
CA SER A 128 -4.56 16.07 -25.01
C SER A 128 -4.72 14.63 -25.46
N THR A 129 -4.28 14.31 -26.67
CA THR A 129 -4.26 12.92 -27.17
C THR A 129 -3.26 12.08 -26.38
N ILE A 130 -3.73 10.90 -25.93
CA ILE A 130 -2.91 9.92 -25.22
C ILE A 130 -2.83 8.57 -25.95
N ALA A 131 -3.57 8.39 -27.01
CA ALA A 131 -3.59 7.19 -27.85
C ALA A 131 -2.75 7.41 -29.11
N GLY A 132 -1.94 6.43 -29.52
CA GLY A 132 -1.12 6.50 -30.73
C GLY A 132 0.07 7.46 -30.64
N VAL A 133 0.57 7.76 -29.43
CA VAL A 133 1.66 8.72 -29.17
C VAL A 133 2.79 8.12 -28.34
N GLU A 134 2.82 6.80 -28.18
CA GLU A 134 3.81 6.04 -27.39
C GLU A 134 3.97 6.56 -25.95
N MET A 135 2.84 6.96 -25.32
CA MET A 135 2.83 7.47 -23.96
C MET A 135 3.12 6.36 -22.95
N ASP A 136 4.03 6.63 -22.02
CA ASP A 136 4.33 5.71 -20.92
C ASP A 136 3.10 5.49 -20.01
N GLN A 137 2.91 4.26 -19.54
CA GLN A 137 1.76 3.88 -18.71
C GLN A 137 1.69 4.69 -17.42
N ASN A 138 2.83 5.00 -16.80
CA ASN A 138 2.86 5.79 -15.56
C ASN A 138 2.43 7.24 -15.82
N GLU A 139 2.75 7.78 -17.00
CA GLU A 139 2.29 9.12 -17.39
C GLU A 139 0.77 9.14 -17.61
N VAL A 140 0.22 8.08 -18.21
CA VAL A 140 -1.25 7.91 -18.30
C VAL A 140 -1.88 7.86 -16.92
N VAL A 141 -1.34 7.02 -16.02
CA VAL A 141 -1.84 6.92 -14.63
C VAL A 141 -1.83 8.28 -13.94
N LYS A 142 -0.73 9.06 -14.05
CA LYS A 142 -0.65 10.41 -13.47
C LYS A 142 -1.72 11.36 -13.99
N ARG A 143 -2.09 11.28 -15.27
CA ARG A 143 -3.14 12.13 -15.86
C ARG A 143 -4.53 11.72 -15.43
N LEU A 144 -4.78 10.42 -15.24
CA LEU A 144 -6.06 9.88 -14.80
C LEU A 144 -6.27 10.07 -13.29
N ARG A 145 -5.20 9.99 -12.49
CA ARG A 145 -5.20 10.31 -11.05
C ARG A 145 -5.26 11.82 -10.81
N GLY A 146 -5.54 12.20 -9.57
CA GLY A 146 -5.53 13.59 -9.13
C GLY A 146 -6.38 13.76 -7.85
N PRO A 147 -6.38 14.95 -7.24
CA PRO A 147 -7.04 15.17 -5.95
C PRO A 147 -8.51 14.77 -5.97
N ARG A 148 -8.99 14.16 -4.89
CA ARG A 148 -10.41 13.82 -4.68
C ARG A 148 -11.30 15.02 -4.92
N GLY A 149 -12.38 14.83 -5.66
CA GLY A 149 -13.35 15.86 -6.03
C GLY A 149 -12.94 16.71 -7.22
N SER A 150 -11.70 16.61 -7.73
CA SER A 150 -11.33 17.26 -9.00
C SER A 150 -11.98 16.55 -10.19
N GLU A 151 -12.17 17.26 -11.28
CA GLU A 151 -12.72 16.72 -12.52
C GLU A 151 -11.62 16.44 -13.52
N VAL A 152 -11.86 15.45 -14.39
CA VAL A 152 -11.06 15.18 -15.57
C VAL A 152 -11.97 14.93 -16.77
N ARG A 153 -11.66 15.59 -17.89
CA ARG A 153 -12.36 15.42 -19.15
C ARG A 153 -11.68 14.37 -19.99
N LEU A 154 -12.45 13.40 -20.44
CA LEU A 154 -11.98 12.28 -21.25
C LEU A 154 -12.69 12.26 -22.57
N GLY A 155 -11.96 11.95 -23.64
CA GLY A 155 -12.53 11.58 -24.92
C GLY A 155 -12.49 10.06 -25.08
N ILE A 156 -13.68 9.46 -25.11
CA ILE A 156 -13.87 8.02 -25.14
C ILE A 156 -14.26 7.57 -26.55
N GLN A 157 -13.53 6.59 -27.09
CA GLN A 157 -13.95 5.85 -28.28
C GLN A 157 -14.63 4.56 -27.85
N ARG A 158 -15.88 4.39 -28.28
CA ARG A 158 -16.70 3.20 -28.00
C ARG A 158 -17.07 2.48 -29.29
N SER A 159 -16.99 1.15 -29.29
CA SER A 159 -17.38 0.36 -30.45
C SER A 159 -18.82 0.60 -30.83
N GLY A 160 -19.08 0.81 -32.13
CA GLY A 160 -20.41 1.08 -32.67
C GLY A 160 -20.91 2.54 -32.54
N ILE A 161 -20.07 3.45 -32.04
CA ILE A 161 -20.38 4.89 -31.97
C ILE A 161 -19.32 5.65 -32.75
N ASP A 162 -19.75 6.48 -33.71
CA ASP A 162 -18.87 7.34 -34.49
C ASP A 162 -18.42 8.56 -33.67
N GLY A 163 -17.11 8.84 -33.72
CA GLY A 163 -16.48 9.96 -33.03
C GLY A 163 -16.16 9.67 -31.56
N LEU A 164 -15.66 10.70 -30.87
CA LEU A 164 -15.34 10.62 -29.45
C LEU A 164 -16.54 11.05 -28.60
N ILE A 165 -16.82 10.27 -27.57
CA ILE A 165 -17.81 10.60 -26.54
C ILE A 165 -17.08 11.43 -25.48
N PRO A 166 -17.46 12.71 -25.26
CA PRO A 166 -16.91 13.48 -24.15
C PRO A 166 -17.51 13.02 -22.83
N VAL A 167 -16.65 12.66 -21.87
CA VAL A 167 -17.05 12.21 -20.54
C VAL A 167 -16.26 13.01 -19.50
N THR A 168 -16.97 13.64 -18.57
CA THR A 168 -16.33 14.26 -17.39
C THR A 168 -16.45 13.32 -16.22
N VAL A 169 -15.32 12.97 -15.63
CA VAL A 169 -15.26 12.12 -14.44
C VAL A 169 -14.80 12.96 -13.25
N ARG A 170 -15.58 12.96 -12.17
CA ARG A 170 -15.17 13.54 -10.89
C ARG A 170 -14.39 12.50 -10.11
N ARG A 171 -13.10 12.74 -9.88
CA ARG A 171 -12.23 11.82 -9.14
C ARG A 171 -12.71 11.59 -7.72
N ASP A 172 -12.55 10.37 -7.23
CA ASP A 172 -12.95 9.97 -5.88
C ASP A 172 -12.02 8.88 -5.37
N ALA A 173 -12.19 8.50 -4.09
CA ALA A 173 -11.49 7.39 -3.49
C ALA A 173 -11.83 6.08 -4.20
N ILE A 174 -10.80 5.36 -4.59
CA ILE A 174 -10.88 4.06 -5.23
C ILE A 174 -10.32 3.02 -4.26
N PRO A 175 -11.14 2.10 -3.75
CA PRO A 175 -10.67 1.13 -2.77
C PRO A 175 -9.65 0.15 -3.39
N ILE A 176 -8.58 -0.08 -2.67
CA ILE A 176 -7.60 -1.13 -2.91
C ILE A 176 -7.96 -2.28 -1.98
N LYS A 177 -8.37 -3.41 -2.53
CA LYS A 177 -8.75 -4.57 -1.70
C LYS A 177 -7.55 -5.29 -1.15
N SER A 178 -7.60 -5.63 0.12
CA SER A 178 -6.63 -6.54 0.77
C SER A 178 -6.86 -8.00 0.36
N ILE A 179 -8.11 -8.36 0.07
CA ILE A 179 -8.50 -9.70 -0.40
C ILE A 179 -8.83 -9.64 -1.89
N THR A 180 -8.03 -10.30 -2.72
CA THR A 180 -8.20 -10.33 -4.19
C THR A 180 -8.89 -11.59 -4.70
N ALA A 181 -8.87 -12.68 -3.92
CA ALA A 181 -9.63 -13.88 -4.22
C ALA A 181 -10.11 -14.57 -2.93
N SER A 182 -11.36 -15.05 -2.94
CA SER A 182 -11.97 -15.81 -1.85
C SER A 182 -12.99 -16.79 -2.41
N TYR A 183 -12.71 -18.10 -2.31
CA TYR A 183 -13.59 -19.15 -2.85
C TYR A 183 -13.30 -20.52 -2.21
N LEU A 184 -14.25 -21.46 -2.34
CA LEU A 184 -14.03 -22.87 -1.97
C LEU A 184 -13.28 -23.58 -3.09
N ILE A 185 -12.09 -24.15 -2.82
CA ILE A 185 -11.38 -25.05 -3.74
C ILE A 185 -11.91 -26.49 -3.65
N ARG A 186 -12.52 -26.84 -2.51
CA ARG A 186 -13.26 -28.06 -2.23
C ARG A 186 -14.44 -27.72 -1.31
N PRO A 187 -15.44 -28.58 -1.17
CA PRO A 187 -16.62 -28.28 -0.36
C PRO A 187 -16.32 -27.86 1.09
N ASP A 188 -15.20 -28.35 1.65
CA ASP A 188 -14.76 -28.09 3.03
C ASP A 188 -13.49 -27.22 3.13
N ILE A 189 -12.85 -26.84 1.99
CA ILE A 189 -11.59 -26.12 1.96
C ILE A 189 -11.76 -24.77 1.28
N GLY A 190 -11.58 -23.69 2.04
CA GLY A 190 -11.52 -22.33 1.54
C GLY A 190 -10.11 -21.92 1.08
N TYR A 191 -10.05 -21.02 0.14
CA TYR A 191 -8.84 -20.32 -0.28
C TYR A 191 -9.09 -18.82 -0.24
N ILE A 192 -8.16 -18.10 0.39
CA ILE A 192 -8.15 -16.63 0.43
C ILE A 192 -6.79 -16.16 -0.04
N LYS A 193 -6.73 -15.30 -1.07
CA LYS A 193 -5.55 -14.55 -1.46
C LYS A 193 -5.55 -13.21 -0.75
N PHE A 194 -4.54 -12.98 0.07
CA PHE A 194 -4.41 -11.81 0.92
C PHE A 194 -3.14 -11.03 0.53
N ASP A 195 -3.31 -9.84 -0.06
CA ASP A 195 -2.24 -9.13 -0.74
C ASP A 195 -1.59 -8.02 0.09
N GLN A 196 -2.29 -7.47 1.11
CA GLN A 196 -1.72 -6.38 1.92
C GLN A 196 -2.46 -6.14 3.23
N PHE A 197 -1.73 -5.66 4.25
CA PHE A 197 -2.27 -5.29 5.56
C PHE A 197 -2.68 -3.81 5.58
N SER A 198 -3.72 -3.46 4.79
CA SER A 198 -4.30 -2.10 4.77
C SER A 198 -5.21 -1.85 5.98
N VAL A 199 -5.69 -0.62 6.14
CA VAL A 199 -6.61 -0.22 7.23
C VAL A 199 -7.85 -1.13 7.34
N ASN A 200 -8.35 -1.62 6.20
CA ASN A 200 -9.55 -2.46 6.15
C ASN A 200 -9.27 -3.97 6.11
N ALA A 201 -7.99 -4.38 6.19
CA ALA A 201 -7.57 -5.76 5.93
C ALA A 201 -8.26 -6.80 6.84
N TYR A 202 -8.31 -6.55 8.15
CA TYR A 202 -8.98 -7.45 9.09
C TYR A 202 -10.47 -7.59 8.80
N LYS A 203 -11.14 -6.46 8.54
CA LYS A 203 -12.56 -6.47 8.20
C LYS A 203 -12.84 -7.29 6.93
N GLU A 204 -12.05 -7.07 5.87
CA GLU A 204 -12.20 -7.82 4.61
C GLU A 204 -11.95 -9.31 4.81
N LEU A 205 -10.94 -9.68 5.62
CA LEU A 205 -10.61 -11.07 5.92
C LEU A 205 -11.71 -11.75 6.73
N SER A 206 -12.20 -11.13 7.80
CA SER A 206 -13.30 -11.64 8.62
C SER A 206 -14.57 -11.83 7.80
N GLU A 207 -14.92 -10.87 6.94
CA GLU A 207 -16.04 -11.01 6.02
C GLU A 207 -15.87 -12.18 5.04
N ALA A 208 -14.65 -12.38 4.49
CA ALA A 208 -14.34 -13.47 3.59
C ALA A 208 -14.42 -14.83 4.30
N ILE A 209 -13.85 -14.95 5.50
CA ILE A 209 -13.95 -16.16 6.34
C ILE A 209 -15.41 -16.48 6.65
N GLY A 210 -16.18 -15.50 7.10
CA GLY A 210 -17.60 -15.68 7.42
C GLY A 210 -18.43 -16.14 6.22
N GLN A 211 -18.17 -15.58 5.02
CA GLN A 211 -18.82 -16.03 3.79
C GLN A 211 -18.48 -17.47 3.43
N LEU A 212 -17.21 -17.87 3.53
CA LEU A 212 -16.76 -19.23 3.23
C LEU A 212 -17.26 -20.24 4.28
N LYS A 213 -17.29 -19.87 5.57
CA LYS A 213 -17.89 -20.71 6.64
C LYS A 213 -19.39 -20.91 6.38
N GLY A 214 -20.10 -19.87 5.95
CA GLY A 214 -21.51 -19.97 5.54
C GLY A 214 -21.74 -20.91 4.35
N GLN A 215 -20.70 -21.18 3.53
CA GLN A 215 -20.73 -22.13 2.42
C GLN A 215 -20.25 -23.55 2.81
N GLY A 216 -19.84 -23.76 4.08
CA GLY A 216 -19.41 -25.06 4.60
C GLY A 216 -17.91 -25.23 4.77
N MET A 217 -17.10 -24.17 4.67
CA MET A 217 -15.66 -24.23 4.92
C MET A 217 -15.36 -24.70 6.35
N GLN A 218 -14.41 -25.62 6.47
CA GLN A 218 -13.86 -26.14 7.73
C GLN A 218 -12.33 -26.00 7.80
N LYS A 219 -11.68 -25.73 6.67
CA LYS A 219 -10.23 -25.60 6.52
C LYS A 219 -9.91 -24.45 5.62
N LEU A 220 -8.84 -23.71 5.92
CA LEU A 220 -8.45 -22.51 5.16
C LEU A 220 -7.02 -22.62 4.64
N ILE A 221 -6.85 -22.26 3.37
CA ILE A 221 -5.55 -21.90 2.80
C ILE A 221 -5.53 -20.38 2.68
N LEU A 222 -4.66 -19.75 3.47
CA LEU A 222 -4.42 -18.32 3.44
C LEU A 222 -3.13 -18.04 2.66
N ASP A 223 -3.25 -17.46 1.49
CA ASP A 223 -2.11 -17.20 0.60
C ASP A 223 -1.65 -15.74 0.75
N ILE A 224 -0.50 -15.57 1.40
CA ILE A 224 0.17 -14.28 1.59
C ILE A 224 1.46 -14.17 0.77
N ARG A 225 1.64 -15.00 -0.26
CA ARG A 225 2.76 -14.88 -1.19
C ARG A 225 2.68 -13.55 -1.94
N GLY A 226 3.82 -12.85 -2.07
CA GLY A 226 3.89 -11.51 -2.65
C GLY A 226 3.38 -10.39 -1.73
N ASN A 227 2.94 -10.68 -0.51
CA ASN A 227 2.45 -9.68 0.44
C ASN A 227 3.62 -9.08 1.24
N SER A 228 4.02 -7.87 0.93
CA SER A 228 5.12 -7.16 1.60
C SER A 228 4.78 -6.61 2.99
N GLY A 229 3.57 -6.86 3.50
CA GLY A 229 3.13 -6.45 4.82
C GLY A 229 2.16 -5.27 4.83
N GLY A 230 2.33 -4.36 5.78
CA GLY A 230 1.49 -3.19 6.01
C GLY A 230 1.38 -2.84 7.50
N LEU A 231 0.17 -2.52 7.98
CA LEU A 231 -0.06 -2.04 9.34
C LEU A 231 0.14 -3.15 10.38
N LEU A 232 0.91 -2.84 11.43
CA LEU A 232 1.14 -3.74 12.56
C LEU A 232 -0.16 -4.10 13.29
N GLU A 233 -1.02 -3.12 13.51
CA GLU A 233 -2.31 -3.34 14.17
C GLU A 233 -3.18 -4.35 13.40
N GLN A 234 -3.10 -4.34 12.07
CA GLN A 234 -3.80 -5.31 11.23
C GLN A 234 -3.16 -6.70 11.33
N ALA A 235 -1.83 -6.79 11.38
CA ALA A 235 -1.14 -8.06 11.59
C ALA A 235 -1.53 -8.69 12.93
N ILE A 236 -1.60 -7.89 14.00
CA ILE A 236 -2.02 -8.35 15.33
C ILE A 236 -3.48 -8.82 15.31
N ALA A 237 -4.39 -8.02 14.74
CA ALA A 237 -5.81 -8.36 14.67
C ALA A 237 -6.05 -9.64 13.83
N ILE A 238 -5.36 -9.77 12.69
CA ILE A 238 -5.47 -10.92 11.81
C ILE A 238 -4.85 -12.18 12.46
N SER A 239 -3.68 -12.07 13.12
CA SER A 239 -3.10 -13.20 13.84
C SER A 239 -4.01 -13.68 14.98
N ASN A 240 -4.67 -12.73 15.64
CA ASN A 240 -5.61 -13.02 16.71
C ASN A 240 -6.84 -13.84 16.24
N GLU A 241 -7.23 -13.70 14.95
CA GLU A 241 -8.32 -14.49 14.34
C GLU A 241 -8.06 -15.99 14.36
N PHE A 242 -6.76 -16.39 14.34
CA PHE A 242 -6.34 -17.79 14.19
C PHE A 242 -5.74 -18.39 15.48
N LEU A 243 -5.53 -17.61 16.53
CA LEU A 243 -4.80 -18.06 17.71
C LEU A 243 -5.72 -18.21 18.93
N PRO A 244 -5.57 -19.30 19.72
CA PRO A 244 -6.19 -19.36 21.04
C PRO A 244 -5.60 -18.27 21.95
N ALA A 245 -6.25 -17.99 23.09
CA ALA A 245 -5.80 -16.97 24.03
C ALA A 245 -4.36 -17.18 24.53
N ASP A 246 -3.74 -16.09 24.94
CA ASP A 246 -2.42 -16.07 25.60
C ASP A 246 -1.24 -16.56 24.74
N LYS A 247 -1.36 -16.51 23.40
CA LYS A 247 -0.23 -16.76 22.48
C LYS A 247 0.46 -15.45 22.16
N MET A 248 1.78 -15.44 22.23
CA MET A 248 2.56 -14.27 21.82
C MET A 248 2.50 -14.12 20.31
N ILE A 249 2.01 -12.96 19.83
CA ILE A 249 1.94 -12.62 18.41
C ILE A 249 3.25 -11.95 17.98
N VAL A 250 3.63 -10.87 18.69
CA VAL A 250 4.81 -10.07 18.36
C VAL A 250 5.26 -9.28 19.58
N TYR A 251 6.53 -8.96 19.65
CA TYR A 251 7.04 -7.94 20.57
C TYR A 251 7.90 -6.92 19.85
N THR A 252 7.89 -5.69 20.35
CA THR A 252 8.84 -4.64 19.99
C THR A 252 9.85 -4.45 21.13
N GLN A 253 11.08 -4.13 20.81
CA GLN A 253 12.12 -3.87 21.81
C GLN A 253 12.93 -2.64 21.39
N ASP A 254 13.06 -1.69 22.34
CA ASP A 254 13.91 -0.52 22.14
C ASP A 254 15.40 -0.83 22.43
N ARG A 255 16.27 0.14 22.17
CA ARG A 255 17.72 0.02 22.44
C ARG A 255 18.04 -0.19 23.93
N ALA A 256 17.19 0.24 24.84
CA ALA A 256 17.37 0.08 26.28
C ALA A 256 16.94 -1.31 26.77
N GLY A 257 16.36 -2.13 25.88
CA GLY A 257 15.85 -3.46 26.21
C GLY A 257 14.41 -3.50 26.72
N ASN A 258 13.72 -2.37 26.71
CA ASN A 258 12.29 -2.37 27.07
C ASN A 258 11.49 -3.07 25.99
N ARG A 259 10.63 -4.01 26.40
CA ARG A 259 9.76 -4.79 25.51
C ARG A 259 8.31 -4.41 25.69
N GLU A 260 7.61 -4.28 24.58
CA GLU A 260 6.16 -4.25 24.49
C GLU A 260 5.71 -5.48 23.70
N THR A 261 4.91 -6.35 24.34
CA THR A 261 4.52 -7.66 23.76
C THR A 261 3.01 -7.67 23.54
N GLN A 262 2.60 -8.15 22.38
CA GLN A 262 1.20 -8.35 22.01
C GLN A 262 0.86 -9.85 22.08
N TYR A 263 -0.23 -10.16 22.72
CA TYR A 263 -0.75 -11.52 22.89
C TYR A 263 -2.14 -11.63 22.27
N SER A 264 -2.49 -12.85 21.85
CA SER A 264 -3.84 -13.17 21.40
C SER A 264 -4.83 -13.21 22.56
N ASP A 265 -6.08 -12.82 22.30
CA ASP A 265 -7.17 -12.82 23.29
C ASP A 265 -8.11 -14.03 23.15
N GLY A 266 -7.95 -14.83 22.08
CA GLY A 266 -8.75 -16.02 21.81
C GLY A 266 -10.19 -15.71 21.38
N GLN A 267 -10.46 -14.50 20.88
CA GLN A 267 -11.80 -14.11 20.41
C GLN A 267 -12.00 -14.33 18.91
N GLY A 268 -10.97 -14.88 18.22
CA GLY A 268 -11.04 -15.17 16.80
C GLY A 268 -12.06 -16.27 16.46
N GLU A 269 -12.64 -16.21 15.28
CA GLU A 269 -13.65 -17.19 14.82
C GLU A 269 -13.04 -18.41 14.12
N PHE A 270 -11.70 -18.48 13.97
CA PHE A 270 -10.98 -19.53 13.27
C PHE A 270 -9.80 -20.10 14.07
N THR A 271 -10.01 -20.31 15.39
CA THR A 271 -8.95 -20.72 16.33
C THR A 271 -8.72 -22.24 16.39
N ASP A 272 -9.73 -23.05 16.09
CA ASP A 272 -9.71 -24.50 16.21
C ASP A 272 -9.66 -25.23 14.84
N GLU A 273 -9.83 -24.52 13.76
CA GLU A 273 -9.86 -25.06 12.41
C GLU A 273 -8.46 -25.22 11.81
N GLN A 274 -8.34 -26.04 10.77
CA GLN A 274 -7.06 -26.24 10.08
C GLN A 274 -6.73 -25.07 9.19
N LEU A 275 -5.60 -24.42 9.45
CA LEU A 275 -5.03 -23.33 8.67
C LEU A 275 -3.73 -23.79 7.98
N VAL A 276 -3.59 -23.43 6.71
CA VAL A 276 -2.32 -23.48 5.95
C VAL A 276 -2.01 -22.08 5.46
N VAL A 277 -0.86 -21.54 5.82
CA VAL A 277 -0.38 -20.24 5.33
C VAL A 277 0.66 -20.48 4.24
N LEU A 278 0.43 -19.92 3.05
CA LEU A 278 1.39 -19.93 1.94
C LEU A 278 2.20 -18.63 1.95
N ILE A 279 3.52 -18.78 1.98
CA ILE A 279 4.49 -17.67 1.97
C ILE A 279 5.49 -17.83 0.82
N ASP A 280 6.18 -16.75 0.49
CA ASP A 280 7.33 -16.71 -0.41
C ASP A 280 8.37 -15.69 0.07
N GLU A 281 9.42 -15.47 -0.72
CA GLU A 281 10.49 -14.52 -0.45
C GLU A 281 10.04 -13.03 -0.40
N TYR A 282 8.85 -12.73 -0.91
CA TYR A 282 8.24 -11.39 -0.87
C TYR A 282 7.29 -11.20 0.31
N SER A 283 7.00 -12.27 1.06
CA SER A 283 6.21 -12.19 2.29
C SER A 283 7.05 -11.57 3.40
N ALA A 284 6.83 -10.28 3.71
CA ALA A 284 7.68 -9.51 4.61
C ALA A 284 6.89 -8.76 5.70
N SER A 285 7.59 -8.27 6.74
CA SER A 285 7.04 -7.40 7.79
C SER A 285 5.79 -8.00 8.48
N SER A 286 4.61 -7.41 8.32
CA SER A 286 3.34 -7.91 8.87
C SER A 286 3.00 -9.34 8.43
N SER A 287 3.43 -9.75 7.23
CA SER A 287 3.31 -11.14 6.76
C SER A 287 4.18 -12.10 7.55
N GLU A 288 5.39 -11.67 7.94
CA GLU A 288 6.28 -12.47 8.80
C GLU A 288 5.71 -12.60 10.22
N ILE A 289 5.05 -11.54 10.74
CA ILE A 289 4.36 -11.60 12.03
C ILE A 289 3.24 -12.64 11.98
N LEU A 290 2.38 -12.57 10.97
CA LEU A 290 1.26 -13.51 10.83
C LEU A 290 1.73 -14.96 10.65
N ALA A 291 2.75 -15.19 9.82
CA ALA A 291 3.25 -16.53 9.55
C ALA A 291 4.07 -17.11 10.71
N GLY A 292 4.64 -16.27 11.57
CA GLY A 292 5.49 -16.65 12.70
C GLY A 292 4.73 -16.83 14.01
N ALA A 293 3.52 -16.30 14.11
CA ALA A 293 2.69 -16.41 15.30
C ALA A 293 1.98 -17.76 15.35
#